data_62b0be920484ba9f93469a6de31ac7da
#
_entry.id   62b0be920484ba9f93469a6de31ac7da
#
_cell.length_a   1.000
_cell.length_b   1.000
_cell.length_c   1.000
_cell.angle_alpha   90.00
_cell.angle_beta   90.00
_cell.angle_gamma   90.00
#
_symmetry.space_group_name_H-M   'P 1'
#
loop_
_entity.id
_entity.type
_entity.pdbx_description
1 polymer ?
#
loop_
_entity_poly.entity_id
_entity_poly.type
_entity_poly.pdbx_seq_one_letter_code
_entity_poly.pdbx_strand_id
1 'polypeptide(L)' 'MSFGEKLRELRGEKTQETIAQEVGVTKSAWAMYERNERVPRDEVKLRIANHFNKSVQEIFF' A
#
# COMPACT_ATOMS: atom_id res chain seq x y z
N MET A 1 11.36 -5.88 -8.47
CA MET A 1 10.87 -4.64 -7.86
C MET A 1 10.11 -4.98 -6.58
N SER A 2 10.36 -4.26 -5.51
CA SER A 2 9.71 -4.52 -4.23
C SER A 2 8.29 -3.95 -4.22
N PHE A 3 7.45 -4.51 -3.33
CA PHE A 3 6.09 -4.00 -3.22
C PHE A 3 6.06 -2.56 -2.69
N GLY A 4 7.05 -2.19 -1.87
CA GLY A 4 7.10 -0.83 -1.35
C GLY A 4 7.26 0.21 -2.45
N GLU A 5 8.09 -0.08 -3.44
CA GLU A 5 8.25 0.80 -4.59
C GLU A 5 6.96 0.91 -5.38
N LYS A 6 6.28 -0.22 -5.57
CA LYS A 6 5.00 -0.21 -6.28
C LYS A 6 3.96 0.61 -5.55
N LEU A 7 3.92 0.49 -4.21
CA LEU A 7 2.98 1.27 -3.42
C LEU A 7 3.26 2.76 -3.54
N ARG A 8 4.52 3.14 -3.54
CA ARG A 8 4.90 4.54 -3.70
C ARG A 8 4.46 5.06 -5.05
N GLU A 9 4.66 4.28 -6.10
CA GLU A 9 4.24 4.67 -7.44
C GLU A 9 2.72 4.82 -7.52
N LEU A 10 1.98 3.87 -6.94
CA LEU A 10 0.53 3.92 -6.93
C LEU A 10 0.01 5.10 -6.13
N ARG A 11 0.69 5.44 -5.04
CA ARG A 11 0.31 6.61 -4.25
C ARG A 11 0.42 7.90 -5.07
N GLY A 12 1.42 7.99 -5.93
CA GLY A 12 1.60 9.16 -6.77
C GLY A 12 1.85 10.41 -5.96
N GLU A 13 1.10 11.48 -6.23
CA GLU A 13 1.29 12.77 -5.58
C GLU A 13 0.54 12.91 -4.26
N LYS A 14 -0.28 11.94 -3.90
CA LYS A 14 -0.98 11.97 -2.61
C LYS A 14 0.01 11.80 -1.47
N THR A 15 -0.30 12.43 -0.32
CA THR A 15 0.53 12.22 0.86
C THR A 15 0.31 10.83 1.42
N GLN A 16 1.27 10.36 2.22
CA GLN A 16 1.13 9.06 2.89
C GLN A 16 -0.08 9.07 3.81
N GLU A 17 -0.35 10.19 4.47
CA GLU A 17 -1.50 10.31 5.36
C GLU A 17 -2.81 10.15 4.59
N THR A 18 -2.92 10.82 3.44
CA THR A 18 -4.13 10.76 2.64
C THR A 18 -4.40 9.34 2.14
N ILE A 19 -3.39 8.69 1.57
CA ILE A 19 -3.59 7.35 1.03
C ILE A 19 -3.86 6.34 2.16
N ALA A 20 -3.22 6.52 3.32
CA ALA A 20 -3.45 5.66 4.46
C ALA A 20 -4.91 5.73 4.90
N GLN A 21 -5.47 6.94 4.96
CA GLN A 21 -6.88 7.11 5.30
C GLN A 21 -7.79 6.43 4.28
N GLU A 22 -7.46 6.57 3.00
CA GLU A 22 -8.29 5.99 1.94
C GLU A 22 -8.33 4.47 1.98
N VAL A 23 -7.20 3.83 2.31
CA VAL A 23 -7.18 2.37 2.39
C VAL A 23 -7.44 1.83 3.80
N GLY A 24 -7.61 2.72 4.78
CA GLY A 24 -8.01 2.30 6.12
C GLY A 24 -6.88 1.78 7.00
N VAL A 25 -5.69 2.35 6.88
CA VAL A 25 -4.56 2.01 7.75
C VAL A 25 -3.98 3.29 8.34
N THR A 26 -3.05 3.16 9.29
CA THR A 26 -2.39 4.33 9.85
C THR A 26 -1.31 4.82 8.90
N LYS A 27 -0.95 6.10 9.04
CA LYS A 27 0.15 6.67 8.27
C LYS A 27 1.45 5.90 8.54
N SER A 28 1.70 5.56 9.81
CA SER A 28 2.90 4.81 10.19
C SER A 28 2.97 3.46 9.50
N ALA A 29 1.83 2.75 9.47
CA ALA A 29 1.78 1.46 8.80
C ALA A 29 2.06 1.60 7.31
N TRP A 30 1.41 2.57 6.66
CA TRP A 30 1.63 2.79 5.24
C TRP A 30 3.09 3.10 4.95
N ALA A 31 3.71 3.99 5.76
CA ALA A 31 5.11 4.34 5.58
C ALA A 31 6.02 3.11 5.69
N MET A 32 5.74 2.22 6.64
CA MET A 32 6.51 0.99 6.79
C MET A 32 6.34 0.07 5.58
N TYR A 33 5.14 0.02 5.01
CA TYR A 33 4.90 -0.76 3.80
C TYR A 33 5.74 -0.25 2.64
N GLU A 34 5.80 1.08 2.47
CA GLU A 34 6.59 1.67 1.38
C GLU A 34 8.09 1.41 1.53
N ARG A 35 8.56 1.27 2.76
CA ARG A 35 9.98 0.99 3.04
C ARG A 35 10.30 -0.50 3.10
N ASN A 36 9.32 -1.37 2.86
CA ASN A 36 9.48 -2.82 2.97
C ASN A 36 9.88 -3.27 4.38
N GLU A 37 9.54 -2.47 5.39
CA GLU A 37 9.81 -2.80 6.79
C GLU A 37 8.72 -3.65 7.39
N ARG A 38 7.57 -3.70 6.75
CA ARG A 38 6.43 -4.47 7.24
C ARG A 38 5.62 -4.96 6.06
N VAL A 39 5.20 -6.22 6.14
CA VAL A 39 4.32 -6.80 5.12
C VAL A 39 2.88 -6.65 5.59
N PRO A 40 1.98 -6.04 4.81
CA PRO A 40 0.58 -5.97 5.20
C PRO A 40 -0.01 -7.37 5.35
N ARG A 41 -0.91 -7.53 6.31
CA ARG A 41 -1.63 -8.80 6.42
C ARG A 41 -2.59 -8.93 5.24
N ASP A 42 -3.07 -10.16 5.01
CA ASP A 42 -3.86 -10.45 3.82
C ASP A 42 -5.07 -9.53 3.64
N GLU A 43 -5.78 -9.24 4.73
CA GLU A 43 -6.93 -8.35 4.68
C GLU A 43 -6.54 -6.96 4.17
N VAL A 44 -5.42 -6.45 4.64
CA VAL A 44 -4.94 -5.12 4.23
C VAL A 44 -4.48 -5.15 2.78
N LYS A 45 -3.81 -6.23 2.35
CA LYS A 45 -3.40 -6.38 0.96
C LYS A 45 -4.61 -6.30 0.03
N LEU A 46 -5.70 -6.95 0.41
CA LEU A 46 -6.94 -6.92 -0.38
C LEU A 46 -7.52 -5.52 -0.47
N ARG A 47 -7.53 -4.79 0.65
CA ARG A 47 -8.04 -3.42 0.65
C ARG A 47 -7.21 -2.51 -0.23
N ILE A 48 -5.89 -2.65 -0.16
CA ILE A 48 -4.99 -1.86 -1.00
C ILE A 48 -5.22 -2.18 -2.47
N ALA A 49 -5.26 -3.46 -2.80
CA ALA A 49 -5.45 -3.88 -4.18
C ALA A 49 -6.77 -3.37 -4.74
N ASN A 50 -7.85 -3.50 -3.95
CA ASN A 50 -9.16 -3.03 -4.38
C ASN A 50 -9.18 -1.52 -4.58
N HIS A 51 -8.49 -0.78 -3.71
CA HIS A 51 -8.44 0.67 -3.83
C HIS A 51 -7.82 1.11 -5.16
N PHE A 52 -6.78 0.40 -5.59
CA PHE A 52 -6.09 0.73 -6.83
C PHE A 52 -6.61 -0.05 -8.04
N ASN A 53 -7.67 -0.83 -7.84
CA ASN A 53 -8.28 -1.63 -8.91
C ASN A 53 -7.27 -2.58 -9.55
N LYS A 54 -6.47 -3.24 -8.71
CA LYS A 54 -5.46 -4.21 -9.11
C LYS A 54 -5.61 -5.48 -8.29
N SER A 55 -4.91 -6.53 -8.71
CA SER A 55 -4.90 -7.77 -7.94
C SER A 55 -3.79 -7.69 -6.88
N VAL A 56 -3.94 -8.49 -5.84
CA VAL A 56 -2.89 -8.63 -4.82
C VAL A 56 -1.59 -9.10 -5.46
N GLN A 57 -1.71 -10.01 -6.43
CA GLN A 57 -0.54 -10.55 -7.10
C GLN A 57 0.23 -9.47 -7.85
N GLU A 58 -0.47 -8.54 -8.49
CA GLU A 58 0.18 -7.47 -9.25
C GLU A 58 1.00 -6.54 -8.36
N ILE A 59 0.57 -6.35 -7.11
CA ILE A 59 1.24 -5.41 -6.22
C ILE A 59 2.30 -6.11 -5.36
N PHE A 60 1.94 -7.25 -4.76
CA PHE A 60 2.74 -7.86 -3.70
C PHE A 60 3.54 -9.09 -4.14
N PHE A 61 3.30 -9.58 -5.33
CA PHE A 61 3.98 -10.75 -5.89
C PHE A 61 4.36 -10.49 -7.33
#